data_85a96124f63e63603a95db852ce7a2f4
#
_entry.id   85a96124f63e63603a95db852ce7a2f4
#
_cell.length_a   1.000
_cell.length_b   1.000
_cell.length_c   1.000
_cell.angle_alpha   90.00
_cell.angle_beta   90.00
_cell.angle_gamma   90.00
#
_symmetry.space_group_name_H-M   'P 1'
#
loop_
_entity.id
_entity.type
_entity.pdbx_description
1 polymer ?
#
loop_
_entity_poly.entity_id
_entity_poly.type
_entity_poly.pdbx_seq_one_letter_code
_entity_poly.pdbx_strand_id
1 'polypeptide(L)'
;MYEVIWHGRGGQGVVVAAQILAESAYFQGFKGVTSVPTFGPERRGAPLTASTRISSEPIRMFSQIEQADVAVVLDTSLLKTVNIIGTLKKDGLMIINTPMPVNQVDISGCRNIATVDAAGIALRYHLMKEGAPIVNTPLLGAFSRATGLVSLEFIEKGLKHKLSGGVVETNILALKAAFEETMIK
;
A
#
# COMPACT_ATOMS: atom_id res chain seq x y z
N MET A 1 16.70 6.96 2.88
CA MET A 1 15.30 7.07 3.34
C MET A 1 14.39 6.77 2.17
N TYR A 2 13.40 5.94 2.37
CA TYR A 2 12.44 5.50 1.36
C TYR A 2 11.06 6.03 1.73
N GLU A 3 10.34 6.59 0.79
CA GLU A 3 9.10 7.32 1.00
C GLU A 3 7.96 6.69 0.20
N VAL A 4 6.86 6.38 0.86
CA VAL A 4 5.68 5.72 0.27
C VAL A 4 4.45 6.58 0.53
N ILE A 5 3.64 6.83 -0.50
CA ILE A 5 2.31 7.44 -0.36
C ILE A 5 1.25 6.42 -0.76
N TRP A 6 0.30 6.21 0.14
CA TRP A 6 -0.87 5.37 -0.05
C TRP A 6 -2.06 6.24 -0.46
N HIS A 7 -2.64 5.98 -1.62
CA HIS A 7 -3.80 6.70 -2.15
C HIS A 7 -5.04 5.80 -2.14
N GLY A 8 -6.09 6.23 -1.47
CA GLY A 8 -7.35 5.48 -1.42
C GLY A 8 -8.50 6.37 -1.01
N ARG A 9 -9.59 5.72 -0.61
CA ARG A 9 -10.78 6.42 -0.11
C ARG A 9 -11.04 6.08 1.35
N GLY A 10 -11.73 6.95 2.05
CA GLY A 10 -12.17 6.70 3.43
C GLY A 10 -12.91 5.36 3.53
N GLY A 11 -12.46 4.50 4.46
CA GLY A 11 -12.97 3.14 4.65
C GLY A 11 -12.16 2.02 3.99
N GLN A 12 -11.23 2.30 3.06
CA GLN A 12 -10.42 1.29 2.37
C GLN A 12 -9.17 0.83 3.15
N GLY A 13 -8.94 1.34 4.36
CA GLY A 13 -7.82 0.91 5.21
C GLY A 13 -6.46 1.50 4.83
N VAL A 14 -6.42 2.66 4.16
CA VAL A 14 -5.20 3.38 3.76
C VAL A 14 -4.25 3.61 4.93
N VAL A 15 -4.76 4.17 6.02
CA VAL A 15 -3.97 4.45 7.24
C VAL A 15 -3.45 3.16 7.88
N VAL A 16 -4.29 2.13 7.91
CA VAL A 16 -3.93 0.82 8.47
C VAL A 16 -2.79 0.17 7.66
N ALA A 17 -2.85 0.24 6.32
CA ALA A 17 -1.77 -0.27 5.48
C ALA A 17 -0.44 0.45 5.75
N ALA A 18 -0.47 1.79 5.80
CA ALA A 18 0.71 2.60 6.09
C ALA A 18 1.32 2.28 7.47
N GLN A 19 0.49 2.06 8.48
CA GLN A 19 0.93 1.68 9.82
C GLN A 19 1.54 0.28 9.85
N ILE A 20 0.88 -0.72 9.22
CA ILE A 20 1.40 -2.10 9.16
C ILE A 20 2.75 -2.11 8.44
N LEU A 21 2.91 -1.38 7.33
CA LEU A 21 4.20 -1.29 6.64
C LEU A 21 5.29 -0.70 7.54
N ALA A 22 5.00 0.38 8.28
CA ALA A 22 5.96 1.00 9.20
C ALA A 22 6.36 0.03 10.33
N GLU A 23 5.39 -0.63 10.96
CA GLU A 23 5.65 -1.63 12.01
C GLU A 23 6.47 -2.81 11.47
N SER A 24 6.16 -3.28 10.27
CA SER A 24 6.88 -4.37 9.59
C SER A 24 8.34 -4.00 9.31
N ALA A 25 8.57 -2.80 8.82
CA ALA A 25 9.91 -2.28 8.59
C ALA A 25 10.72 -2.16 9.90
N TYR A 26 10.08 -1.71 10.97
CA TYR A 26 10.69 -1.68 12.30
C TYR A 26 11.07 -3.08 12.78
N PHE A 27 10.19 -4.08 12.62
CA PHE A 27 10.50 -5.47 12.96
C PHE A 27 11.64 -6.05 12.12
N GLN A 28 11.81 -5.59 10.88
CA GLN A 28 12.92 -5.99 10.01
C GLN A 28 14.26 -5.34 10.40
N GLY A 29 14.25 -4.34 11.30
CA GLY A 29 15.45 -3.71 11.84
C GLY A 29 15.74 -2.30 11.33
N PHE A 30 14.82 -1.68 10.56
CA PHE A 30 14.95 -0.28 10.21
C PHE A 30 14.85 0.61 11.46
N LYS A 31 15.78 1.56 11.61
CA LYS A 31 15.88 2.42 12.80
C LYS A 31 14.95 3.63 12.76
N GLY A 32 14.59 4.08 11.56
CA GLY A 32 13.69 5.20 11.34
C GLY A 32 12.45 4.74 10.56
N VAL A 33 11.29 4.75 11.22
CA VAL A 33 10.01 4.49 10.56
C VAL A 33 8.98 5.51 11.02
N THR A 34 8.17 6.02 10.08
CA THR A 34 7.03 6.88 10.40
C THR A 34 5.82 6.49 9.57
N SER A 35 4.64 6.65 10.13
CA SER A 35 3.37 6.51 9.41
C SER A 35 2.50 7.70 9.78
N VAL A 36 2.15 8.52 8.79
CA VAL A 36 1.40 9.76 9.00
C VAL A 36 0.19 9.77 8.08
N PRO A 37 -1.05 9.78 8.63
CA PRO A 37 -2.24 10.03 7.82
C PRO A 37 -2.29 11.51 7.42
N THR A 38 -2.77 11.78 6.22
CA THR A 38 -3.10 13.15 5.82
C THR A 38 -4.56 13.40 6.22
N PHE A 39 -4.73 14.28 7.20
CA PHE A 39 -6.06 14.64 7.67
C PHE A 39 -6.76 15.56 6.66
N GLY A 40 -7.92 15.15 6.21
CA GLY A 40 -8.90 15.94 5.50
C GLY A 40 -10.25 15.80 6.20
N PRO A 41 -11.34 16.42 5.72
CA PRO A 41 -12.66 16.17 6.28
C PRO A 41 -12.95 14.66 6.14
N GLU A 42 -12.93 13.94 7.25
CA GLU A 42 -13.17 12.49 7.29
C GLU A 42 -14.59 12.19 6.79
N ARG A 43 -14.68 11.85 5.51
CA ARG A 43 -15.93 11.39 4.88
C ARG A 43 -15.67 10.04 4.23
N ARG A 44 -16.54 9.09 4.51
CA ARG A 44 -16.53 7.80 3.81
C ARG A 44 -16.56 8.04 2.29
N GLY A 45 -15.66 7.38 1.55
CA GLY A 45 -15.54 7.51 0.10
C GLY A 45 -14.76 8.74 -0.40
N ALA A 46 -14.44 9.73 0.47
CA ALA A 46 -13.59 10.85 0.07
C ALA A 46 -12.14 10.38 -0.17
N PRO A 47 -11.40 11.01 -1.12
CA PRO A 47 -9.98 10.76 -1.29
C PRO A 47 -9.22 10.96 0.03
N LEU A 48 -8.35 10.01 0.35
CA LEU A 48 -7.52 10.00 1.56
C LEU A 48 -6.13 9.52 1.20
N THR A 49 -5.11 10.10 1.83
CA THR A 49 -3.75 9.61 1.72
C THR A 49 -3.17 9.30 3.10
N ALA A 50 -2.21 8.40 3.12
CA ALA A 50 -1.30 8.21 4.24
C ALA A 50 0.12 8.03 3.71
N SER A 51 1.10 8.37 4.50
CA SER A 51 2.50 8.24 4.12
C SER A 51 3.26 7.32 5.07
N THR A 52 4.25 6.61 4.52
CA THR A 52 5.20 5.81 5.30
C THR A 52 6.61 6.20 4.90
N ARG A 53 7.48 6.50 5.88
CA ARG A 53 8.91 6.64 5.67
C ARG A 53 9.65 5.50 6.34
N ILE A 54 10.68 4.99 5.65
CA ILE A 54 11.51 3.88 6.10
C ILE A 54 12.97 4.28 5.89
N SER A 55 13.79 4.14 6.94
CA SER A 55 15.20 4.54 6.90
C SER A 55 16.06 3.64 7.79
N SER A 56 17.31 3.38 7.36
CA SER A 56 18.32 2.74 8.20
C SER A 56 18.74 3.61 9.39
N GLU A 57 18.55 4.93 9.28
CA GLU A 57 18.87 5.90 10.33
C GLU A 57 17.60 6.52 10.93
N PRO A 58 17.66 7.03 12.18
CA PRO A 58 16.52 7.69 12.80
C PRO A 58 16.00 8.87 11.99
N ILE A 59 14.68 8.96 11.82
CA ILE A 59 14.02 10.04 11.10
C ILE A 59 13.73 11.18 12.08
N ARG A 60 14.18 12.40 11.74
CA ARG A 60 13.95 13.60 12.54
C ARG A 60 13.08 14.64 11.84
N MET A 61 12.61 14.35 10.61
CA MET A 61 11.77 15.26 9.83
C MET A 61 10.29 14.85 9.92
N PHE A 62 9.43 15.85 10.01
CA PHE A 62 7.97 15.68 10.10
C PHE A 62 7.23 16.36 8.94
N SER A 63 7.95 16.88 7.92
CA SER A 63 7.35 17.47 6.74
C SER A 63 6.51 16.44 5.96
N GLN A 64 5.54 16.91 5.21
CA GLN A 64 4.81 16.07 4.26
C GLN A 64 5.75 15.55 3.16
N ILE A 65 5.42 14.38 2.61
CA ILE A 65 6.12 13.83 1.44
C ILE A 65 5.58 14.55 0.21
N GLU A 66 6.46 15.26 -0.50
CA GLU A 66 6.09 15.92 -1.77
C GLU A 66 6.21 14.96 -2.95
N GLN A 67 7.29 14.17 -2.98
CA GLN A 67 7.54 13.16 -4.00
C GLN A 67 8.01 11.85 -3.37
N ALA A 68 7.25 10.80 -3.60
CA ALA A 68 7.49 9.46 -3.04
C ALA A 68 8.32 8.59 -3.99
N ASP A 69 9.01 7.61 -3.42
CA ASP A 69 9.62 6.51 -4.17
C ASP A 69 8.56 5.53 -4.68
N VAL A 70 7.48 5.36 -3.90
CA VAL A 70 6.36 4.49 -4.26
C VAL A 70 5.03 5.17 -4.00
N ALA A 71 4.12 5.10 -4.98
CA ALA A 71 2.70 5.40 -4.82
C ALA A 71 1.89 4.10 -4.86
N VAL A 72 1.12 3.81 -3.81
CA VAL A 72 0.21 2.66 -3.77
C VAL A 72 -1.22 3.14 -3.95
N VAL A 73 -1.89 2.68 -5.00
CA VAL A 73 -3.22 3.13 -5.41
C VAL A 73 -4.25 2.04 -5.09
N LEU A 74 -5.03 2.26 -4.04
CA LEU A 74 -6.09 1.34 -3.59
C LEU A 74 -7.33 1.39 -4.49
N ASP A 75 -7.56 2.53 -5.14
CA ASP A 75 -8.74 2.80 -5.96
C ASP A 75 -8.34 3.52 -7.25
N THR A 76 -8.49 2.82 -8.38
CA THR A 76 -8.08 3.34 -9.71
C THR A 76 -8.86 4.58 -10.15
N SER A 77 -10.05 4.84 -9.60
CA SER A 77 -10.80 6.06 -9.91
C SER A 77 -10.05 7.33 -9.49
N LEU A 78 -9.12 7.22 -8.53
CA LEU A 78 -8.27 8.33 -8.08
C LEU A 78 -7.26 8.77 -9.14
N LEU A 79 -6.84 7.89 -10.04
CA LEU A 79 -5.94 8.24 -11.15
C LEU A 79 -6.51 9.31 -12.07
N LYS A 80 -7.85 9.48 -12.09
CA LYS A 80 -8.55 10.49 -12.90
C LYS A 80 -8.84 11.78 -12.13
N THR A 81 -8.82 11.75 -10.80
CA THR A 81 -9.30 12.86 -9.94
C THR A 81 -8.22 13.45 -9.06
N VAL A 82 -7.10 12.76 -8.89
CA VAL A 82 -5.96 13.19 -8.06
C VAL A 82 -4.69 13.14 -8.90
N ASN A 83 -3.84 14.15 -8.79
CA ASN A 83 -2.54 14.17 -9.46
C ASN A 83 -1.52 13.27 -8.74
N ILE A 84 -1.72 11.93 -8.83
CA ILE A 84 -0.83 10.95 -8.19
C ILE A 84 0.57 10.99 -8.82
N ILE A 85 0.67 11.18 -10.14
CA ILE A 85 1.96 11.28 -10.84
C ILE A 85 2.80 12.42 -10.30
N GLY A 86 2.19 13.55 -10.01
CA GLY A 86 2.90 14.71 -9.43
C GLY A 86 3.48 14.45 -8.04
N THR A 87 3.00 13.43 -7.35
CA THR A 87 3.52 13.01 -6.03
C THR A 87 4.54 11.88 -6.11
N LEU A 88 4.90 11.43 -7.32
CA LEU A 88 5.84 10.35 -7.55
C LEU A 88 7.16 10.89 -8.11
N LYS A 89 8.28 10.42 -7.61
CA LYS A 89 9.61 10.71 -8.17
C LYS A 89 9.69 10.22 -9.62
N LYS A 90 10.58 10.82 -10.44
CA LYS A 90 10.72 10.51 -11.86
C LYS A 90 10.85 9.01 -12.18
N ASP A 91 11.57 8.28 -11.35
CA ASP A 91 11.78 6.82 -11.49
C ASP A 91 11.05 6.04 -10.39
N GLY A 92 10.04 6.66 -9.78
CA GLY A 92 9.23 6.06 -8.73
C GLY A 92 8.33 4.94 -9.27
N LEU A 93 7.94 4.04 -8.38
CA LEU A 93 7.10 2.89 -8.68
C LEU A 93 5.64 3.19 -8.33
N MET A 94 4.72 2.86 -9.22
CA MET A 94 3.27 2.89 -8.93
C MET A 94 2.74 1.46 -8.79
N ILE A 95 2.13 1.14 -7.65
CA ILE A 95 1.46 -0.14 -7.38
C ILE A 95 -0.05 0.10 -7.43
N ILE A 96 -0.77 -0.65 -8.27
CA ILE A 96 -2.16 -0.36 -8.59
C ILE A 96 -3.04 -1.58 -8.31
N ASN A 97 -4.12 -1.37 -7.55
CA ASN A 97 -5.19 -2.34 -7.42
C ASN A 97 -6.03 -2.37 -8.70
N THR A 98 -5.79 -3.34 -9.56
CA THR A 98 -6.54 -3.51 -10.81
C THR A 98 -6.46 -4.96 -11.29
N PRO A 99 -7.54 -5.52 -11.86
CA PRO A 99 -7.49 -6.81 -12.54
C PRO A 99 -6.80 -6.76 -13.91
N MET A 100 -6.46 -5.56 -14.41
CA MET A 100 -5.80 -5.42 -15.71
C MET A 100 -4.37 -5.93 -15.65
N PRO A 101 -3.93 -6.76 -16.61
CA PRO A 101 -2.53 -7.14 -16.76
C PRO A 101 -1.62 -5.90 -16.90
N VAL A 102 -0.44 -5.95 -16.29
CA VAL A 102 0.48 -4.80 -16.24
C VAL A 102 0.87 -4.24 -17.62
N ASN A 103 0.94 -5.09 -18.64
CA ASN A 103 1.25 -4.70 -20.02
C ASN A 103 0.11 -3.92 -20.71
N GLN A 104 -1.10 -3.97 -20.17
CA GLN A 104 -2.27 -3.23 -20.66
C GLN A 104 -2.50 -1.93 -19.86
N VAL A 105 -1.73 -1.71 -18.79
CA VAL A 105 -1.79 -0.46 -18.02
C VAL A 105 -0.80 0.52 -18.61
N ASP A 106 -1.30 1.64 -19.09
CA ASP A 106 -0.49 2.78 -19.54
C ASP A 106 -0.87 4.03 -18.74
N ILE A 107 0.10 4.59 -18.04
CA ILE A 107 -0.05 5.82 -17.27
C ILE A 107 1.02 6.79 -17.72
N SER A 108 0.60 7.81 -18.43
CA SER A 108 1.49 8.85 -18.92
C SER A 108 2.34 9.44 -17.79
N GLY A 109 3.66 9.43 -17.96
CA GLY A 109 4.61 9.92 -16.95
C GLY A 109 5.06 8.89 -15.90
N CYS A 110 4.53 7.66 -15.91
CA CYS A 110 4.99 6.58 -15.03
C CYS A 110 5.48 5.37 -15.84
N ARG A 111 6.74 4.98 -15.65
CA ARG A 111 7.36 3.84 -16.36
C ARG A 111 7.35 2.57 -15.53
N ASN A 112 7.55 2.70 -14.22
CA ASN A 112 7.63 1.57 -13.30
C ASN A 112 6.25 1.33 -12.69
N ILE A 113 5.58 0.27 -13.11
CA ILE A 113 4.21 -0.06 -12.70
C ILE A 113 4.18 -1.49 -12.19
N ALA A 114 3.48 -1.71 -11.10
CA ALA A 114 3.07 -3.03 -10.65
C ALA A 114 1.55 -3.08 -10.53
N THR A 115 0.94 -4.19 -10.90
CA THR A 115 -0.50 -4.41 -10.81
C THR A 115 -0.82 -5.67 -10.03
N VAL A 116 -1.92 -5.63 -9.31
CA VAL A 116 -2.49 -6.77 -8.59
C VAL A 116 -4.00 -6.60 -8.48
N ASP A 117 -4.77 -7.67 -8.67
CA ASP A 117 -6.21 -7.68 -8.39
C ASP A 117 -6.47 -7.87 -6.88
N ALA A 118 -6.14 -6.84 -6.09
CA ALA A 118 -6.34 -6.86 -4.66
C ALA A 118 -7.80 -7.03 -4.26
N ALA A 119 -8.73 -6.51 -5.06
CA ALA A 119 -10.16 -6.66 -4.83
C ALA A 119 -10.61 -8.10 -5.08
N GLY A 120 -10.21 -8.72 -6.18
CA GLY A 120 -10.51 -10.12 -6.48
C GLY A 120 -9.90 -11.08 -5.45
N ILE A 121 -8.67 -10.81 -4.99
CA ILE A 121 -8.04 -11.57 -3.91
C ILE A 121 -8.83 -11.42 -2.61
N ALA A 122 -9.21 -10.19 -2.23
CA ALA A 122 -10.00 -9.95 -1.03
C ALA A 122 -11.36 -10.70 -1.07
N LEU A 123 -12.02 -10.72 -2.21
CA LEU A 123 -13.26 -11.49 -2.40
C LEU A 123 -13.02 -13.00 -2.27
N ARG A 124 -11.97 -13.54 -2.88
CA ARG A 124 -11.59 -14.97 -2.83
C ARG A 124 -11.37 -15.45 -1.40
N TYR A 125 -10.78 -14.62 -0.56
CA TYR A 125 -10.51 -14.93 0.85
C TYR A 125 -11.55 -14.37 1.82
N HIS A 126 -12.71 -13.92 1.34
CA HIS A 126 -13.79 -13.37 2.16
C HIS A 126 -13.38 -12.20 3.05
N LEU A 127 -12.38 -11.43 2.64
CA LEU A 127 -11.95 -10.20 3.33
C LEU A 127 -12.87 -9.04 2.97
N MET A 128 -13.97 -8.94 3.69
CA MET A 128 -15.01 -7.95 3.47
C MET A 128 -15.26 -7.12 4.72
N LYS A 129 -15.52 -5.83 4.53
CA LYS A 129 -15.99 -4.94 5.59
C LYS A 129 -17.11 -4.06 5.04
N GLU A 130 -18.28 -4.11 5.69
CA GLU A 130 -19.44 -3.28 5.32
C GLU A 130 -19.80 -3.35 3.82
N GLY A 131 -19.71 -4.55 3.25
CA GLY A 131 -20.05 -4.80 1.83
C GLY A 131 -18.95 -4.43 0.82
N ALA A 132 -17.77 -3.98 1.27
CA ALA A 132 -16.64 -3.65 0.40
C ALA A 132 -15.43 -4.58 0.65
N PRO A 133 -14.64 -4.92 -0.40
CA PRO A 133 -13.44 -5.74 -0.24
C PRO A 133 -12.34 -4.97 0.52
N ILE A 134 -11.65 -5.67 1.42
CA ILE A 134 -10.51 -5.14 2.17
C ILE A 134 -9.26 -5.31 1.33
N VAL A 135 -8.83 -4.28 0.62
CA VAL A 135 -7.72 -4.32 -0.35
C VAL A 135 -6.36 -3.96 0.22
N ASN A 136 -6.31 -3.38 1.42
CA ASN A 136 -5.08 -2.88 2.04
C ASN A 136 -4.07 -4.00 2.32
N THR A 137 -4.50 -5.15 2.83
CA THR A 137 -3.61 -6.29 3.10
C THR A 137 -3.04 -6.92 1.83
N PRO A 138 -3.82 -7.25 0.78
CA PRO A 138 -3.27 -7.68 -0.50
C PRO A 138 -2.25 -6.68 -1.08
N LEU A 139 -2.49 -5.39 -0.99
CA LEU A 139 -1.55 -4.38 -1.49
C LEU A 139 -0.24 -4.30 -0.71
N LEU A 140 -0.21 -4.70 0.56
CA LEU A 140 1.05 -4.91 1.30
C LEU A 140 1.86 -6.07 0.72
N GLY A 141 1.20 -7.16 0.28
CA GLY A 141 1.83 -8.27 -0.43
C GLY A 141 2.44 -7.80 -1.76
N ALA A 142 1.67 -7.04 -2.54
CA ALA A 142 2.15 -6.43 -3.77
C ALA A 142 3.34 -5.48 -3.53
N PHE A 143 3.30 -4.68 -2.47
CA PHE A 143 4.42 -3.81 -2.09
C PHE A 143 5.69 -4.61 -1.81
N SER A 144 5.60 -5.67 -1.01
CA SER A 144 6.74 -6.55 -0.73
C SER A 144 7.32 -7.13 -2.01
N ARG A 145 6.48 -7.65 -2.91
CA ARG A 145 6.90 -8.24 -4.19
C ARG A 145 7.58 -7.24 -5.10
N ALA A 146 6.98 -6.05 -5.26
CA ALA A 146 7.42 -5.07 -6.23
C ALA A 146 8.66 -4.28 -5.79
N THR A 147 8.88 -4.13 -4.47
CA THR A 147 9.99 -3.33 -3.95
C THR A 147 11.12 -4.15 -3.35
N GLY A 148 10.82 -5.33 -2.80
CA GLY A 148 11.78 -6.10 -1.99
C GLY A 148 12.25 -5.39 -0.71
N LEU A 149 11.73 -4.19 -0.39
CA LEU A 149 12.21 -3.35 0.70
C LEU A 149 11.90 -3.95 2.07
N VAL A 150 10.67 -4.42 2.24
CA VAL A 150 10.21 -5.12 3.45
C VAL A 150 9.78 -6.51 3.03
N SER A 151 10.40 -7.53 3.60
CA SER A 151 10.12 -8.91 3.22
C SER A 151 8.73 -9.35 3.70
N LEU A 152 8.16 -10.32 2.98
CA LEU A 152 6.83 -10.85 3.25
C LEU A 152 6.69 -11.36 4.70
N GLU A 153 7.74 -11.99 5.23
CA GLU A 153 7.79 -12.51 6.61
C GLU A 153 7.56 -11.40 7.65
N PHE A 154 8.23 -10.24 7.46
CA PHE A 154 8.06 -9.13 8.39
C PHE A 154 6.72 -8.43 8.24
N ILE A 155 6.12 -8.42 7.03
CA ILE A 155 4.75 -7.94 6.84
C ILE A 155 3.75 -8.87 7.53
N GLU A 156 3.93 -10.19 7.46
CA GLU A 156 3.13 -11.15 8.24
C GLU A 156 3.24 -10.88 9.75
N LYS A 157 4.45 -10.57 10.25
CA LYS A 157 4.66 -10.21 11.65
C LYS A 157 3.92 -8.93 12.03
N GLY A 158 3.97 -7.90 11.17
CA GLY A 158 3.23 -6.65 11.36
C GLY A 158 1.71 -6.87 11.36
N LEU A 159 1.19 -7.71 10.46
CA LEU A 159 -0.22 -8.10 10.45
C LEU A 159 -0.65 -8.81 11.74
N LYS A 160 0.14 -9.79 12.22
CA LYS A 160 -0.13 -10.49 13.49
C LYS A 160 -0.11 -9.57 14.70
N HIS A 161 0.72 -8.53 14.66
CA HIS A 161 0.78 -7.52 15.72
C HIS A 161 -0.44 -6.58 15.69
N LYS A 162 -0.90 -6.22 14.49
CA LYS A 162 -1.98 -5.24 14.29
C LYS A 162 -3.38 -5.84 14.36
N LEU A 163 -3.54 -7.07 13.88
CA LEU A 163 -4.82 -7.77 13.82
C LEU A 163 -4.91 -8.83 14.92
N SER A 164 -6.13 -9.17 15.30
CA SER A 164 -6.41 -10.20 16.31
C SER A 164 -7.54 -11.14 15.86
N GLY A 165 -7.57 -12.33 16.45
CA GLY A 165 -8.62 -13.33 16.19
C GLY A 165 -8.52 -14.02 14.84
N GLY A 166 -9.59 -14.66 14.40
CA GLY A 166 -9.63 -15.49 13.19
C GLY A 166 -9.39 -14.78 11.86
N VAL A 167 -9.38 -13.43 11.86
CA VAL A 167 -9.11 -12.66 10.64
C VAL A 167 -7.62 -12.64 10.25
N VAL A 168 -6.72 -12.96 11.16
CA VAL A 168 -5.26 -12.89 10.94
C VAL A 168 -4.85 -13.87 9.85
N GLU A 169 -5.25 -15.13 9.96
CA GLU A 169 -4.87 -16.18 9.00
C GLU A 169 -5.38 -15.87 7.59
N THR A 170 -6.62 -15.43 7.48
CA THR A 170 -7.23 -15.06 6.20
C THR A 170 -6.51 -13.88 5.55
N ASN A 171 -6.10 -12.89 6.35
CA ASN A 171 -5.29 -11.77 5.85
C ASN A 171 -3.90 -12.21 5.39
N ILE A 172 -3.26 -13.16 6.08
CA ILE A 172 -1.96 -13.72 5.68
C ILE A 172 -2.08 -14.48 4.36
N LEU A 173 -3.14 -15.26 4.16
CA LEU A 173 -3.39 -15.95 2.88
C LEU A 173 -3.56 -14.96 1.74
N ALA A 174 -4.34 -13.89 1.94
CA ALA A 174 -4.53 -12.85 0.93
C ALA A 174 -3.24 -12.05 0.65
N LEU A 175 -2.43 -11.79 1.68
CA LEU A 175 -1.10 -11.17 1.55
C LEU A 175 -0.20 -12.01 0.64
N LYS A 176 -0.11 -13.33 0.88
CA LYS A 176 0.71 -14.28 0.12
C LYS A 176 0.22 -14.40 -1.32
N ALA A 177 -1.07 -14.55 -1.53
CA ALA A 177 -1.65 -14.60 -2.86
C ALA A 177 -1.31 -13.33 -3.67
N ALA A 178 -1.44 -12.15 -3.07
CA ALA A 178 -1.09 -10.90 -3.73
C ALA A 178 0.41 -10.78 -4.04
N PHE A 179 1.28 -11.28 -3.16
CA PHE A 179 2.72 -11.34 -3.44
C PHE A 179 3.01 -12.17 -4.69
N GLU A 180 2.40 -13.35 -4.83
CA GLU A 180 2.61 -14.25 -5.97
C GLU A 180 1.96 -13.73 -7.26
N GLU A 181 0.77 -13.12 -7.17
CA GLU A 181 -0.02 -12.67 -8.31
C GLU A 181 0.36 -11.25 -8.80
N THR A 182 1.26 -10.55 -8.11
CA THR A 182 1.70 -9.20 -8.53
C THR A 182 2.54 -9.27 -9.79
N MET A 183 2.12 -8.51 -10.80
CA MET A 183 2.83 -8.34 -12.07
C MET A 183 3.59 -7.01 -12.08
N ILE A 184 4.83 -7.01 -12.58
CA ILE A 184 5.74 -5.85 -12.59
C ILE A 184 6.18 -5.59 -14.03
N LYS A 185 6.20 -4.29 -14.41
CA LYS A 185 6.66 -3.80 -15.71
C LYS A 185 7.88 -2.92 -15.51
#